data_87ed39dae4854f233aefd217482985fd
#
_entry.id   87ed39dae4854f233aefd217482985fd
#
_cell.length_a   1.000
_cell.length_b   1.000
_cell.length_c   1.000
_cell.angle_alpha   90.00
_cell.angle_beta   90.00
_cell.angle_gamma   90.00
#
_symmetry.space_group_name_H-M   'P 1'
#
loop_
_entity.id
_entity.type
_entity.pdbx_description
1 polymer ?
#
loop_
_entity_poly.entity_id
_entity_poly.type
_entity_poly.pdbx_seq_one_letter_code
_entity_poly.pdbx_strand_id
1 'polypeptide(L)'
;MFSIESYHQSGFDIIALIDGDTGTRAEIIPAHSALLHAFKIPHRDSFLNIIDSYESLDDYQVNLPNYYKSAKLSPFACRIPAGTYRWEEQEYTISKTLSSGNAIHGLLYDVPFEVVSREADEKGAVLTLLHTYSGNDAGYPFPYACEVRYHLVPGQQLRISTFILNNADTAIPLMDGWHPYFSTGTPVDELELQFASEQIVEFNAQLVPTGHVLPYDRFLEAQSLAGIPLDNSFVLDFSRHSALATLRDPQKRVLIHFHPEPCYPILQIYIPAHRNSIAIEHLTGAPNAFNNGMGLVSLEPGEERVFSTAITAVAY
;
A
#
# COMPACT_ATOMS: atom_id res chain seq x y z
N MET A 1 -3.96 -23.84 13.93
CA MET A 1 -3.88 -24.27 12.50
C MET A 1 -4.49 -23.20 11.64
N PHE A 2 -3.85 -22.86 10.51
CA PHE A 2 -4.41 -21.84 9.59
C PHE A 2 -5.45 -22.44 8.64
N SER A 3 -6.37 -21.58 8.16
CA SER A 3 -7.42 -21.93 7.18
C SER A 3 -7.74 -20.76 6.26
N ILE A 4 -8.44 -21.05 5.16
CA ILE A 4 -8.91 -20.05 4.20
C ILE A 4 -10.40 -20.27 3.98
N GLU A 5 -11.18 -19.22 4.11
CA GLU A 5 -12.62 -19.20 3.87
C GLU A 5 -12.99 -18.21 2.78
N SER A 6 -14.15 -18.44 2.16
CA SER A 6 -14.74 -17.48 1.21
C SER A 6 -16.20 -17.24 1.58
N TYR A 7 -16.63 -16.00 1.49
CA TYR A 7 -18.00 -15.61 1.77
C TYR A 7 -18.36 -14.32 1.02
N HIS A 8 -19.67 -14.06 0.93
CA HIS A 8 -20.19 -12.84 0.34
C HIS A 8 -20.73 -11.92 1.43
N GLN A 9 -20.32 -10.66 1.45
CA GLN A 9 -20.80 -9.67 2.41
C GLN A 9 -20.78 -8.26 1.80
N SER A 10 -21.85 -7.48 2.01
CA SER A 10 -21.96 -6.07 1.59
C SER A 10 -21.69 -5.85 0.09
N GLY A 11 -21.99 -6.86 -0.76
CA GLY A 11 -21.74 -6.82 -2.20
C GLY A 11 -20.35 -7.27 -2.63
N PHE A 12 -19.47 -7.68 -1.70
CA PHE A 12 -18.12 -8.15 -1.98
C PHE A 12 -18.00 -9.67 -1.83
N ASP A 13 -17.26 -10.30 -2.74
CA ASP A 13 -16.74 -11.66 -2.57
C ASP A 13 -15.40 -11.57 -1.85
N ILE A 14 -15.34 -12.07 -0.63
CA ILE A 14 -14.24 -11.95 0.29
C ILE A 14 -13.55 -13.29 0.48
N ILE A 15 -12.21 -13.27 0.48
CA ILE A 15 -11.38 -14.40 0.87
C ILE A 15 -10.69 -14.03 2.18
N ALA A 16 -10.85 -14.86 3.20
CA ALA A 16 -10.27 -14.65 4.52
C ALA A 16 -9.19 -15.69 4.80
N LEU A 17 -8.00 -15.20 5.15
CA LEU A 17 -6.92 -15.98 5.77
C LEU A 17 -7.12 -15.92 7.28
N ILE A 18 -7.11 -17.09 7.96
CA ILE A 18 -7.47 -17.20 9.38
C ILE A 18 -6.39 -18.00 10.12
N ASP A 19 -5.90 -17.43 11.20
CA ASP A 19 -5.14 -18.17 12.23
C ASP A 19 -6.14 -18.74 13.25
N GLY A 20 -6.40 -20.04 13.20
CA GLY A 20 -7.36 -20.70 14.09
C GLY A 20 -6.96 -20.72 15.56
N ASP A 21 -5.66 -20.52 15.87
CA ASP A 21 -5.17 -20.55 17.26
C ASP A 21 -5.41 -19.19 17.96
N THR A 22 -5.30 -18.08 17.23
CA THR A 22 -5.51 -16.73 17.78
C THR A 22 -6.83 -16.10 17.33
N GLY A 23 -7.41 -16.57 16.23
CA GLY A 23 -8.55 -15.95 15.56
C GLY A 23 -8.17 -14.73 14.71
N THR A 24 -6.87 -14.42 14.57
CA THR A 24 -6.38 -13.35 13.67
C THR A 24 -6.85 -13.61 12.24
N ARG A 25 -7.31 -12.56 11.54
CA ARG A 25 -7.95 -12.73 10.24
C ARG A 25 -7.58 -11.60 9.29
N ALA A 26 -7.13 -11.94 8.08
CA ALA A 26 -6.95 -11.00 6.98
C ALA A 26 -8.00 -11.27 5.90
N GLU A 27 -8.76 -10.26 5.50
CA GLU A 27 -9.85 -10.36 4.53
C GLU A 27 -9.49 -9.58 3.26
N ILE A 28 -9.52 -10.26 2.11
CA ILE A 28 -9.07 -9.73 0.82
C ILE A 28 -10.23 -9.77 -0.17
N ILE A 29 -10.37 -8.73 -0.99
CA ILE A 29 -11.32 -8.63 -2.09
C ILE A 29 -10.56 -8.70 -3.42
N PRO A 30 -10.46 -9.87 -4.07
CA PRO A 30 -9.70 -10.02 -5.30
C PRO A 30 -10.23 -9.18 -6.47
N ALA A 31 -11.57 -9.05 -6.58
CA ALA A 31 -12.23 -8.36 -7.68
C ALA A 31 -11.94 -6.85 -7.76
N HIS A 32 -11.36 -6.27 -6.71
CA HIS A 32 -11.11 -4.84 -6.60
C HIS A 32 -9.65 -4.60 -6.19
N SER A 33 -8.72 -4.66 -7.17
CA SER A 33 -7.30 -4.33 -6.96
C SER A 33 -6.60 -5.18 -5.90
N ALA A 34 -7.00 -6.45 -5.71
CA ALA A 34 -6.51 -7.32 -4.62
C ALA A 34 -6.62 -6.64 -3.23
N LEU A 35 -7.65 -5.86 -2.98
CA LEU A 35 -7.83 -4.95 -1.85
C LEU A 35 -7.78 -5.69 -0.51
N LEU A 36 -6.93 -5.24 0.43
CA LEU A 36 -6.99 -5.67 1.83
C LEU A 36 -8.17 -4.97 2.51
N HIS A 37 -9.24 -5.73 2.75
CA HIS A 37 -10.49 -5.22 3.30
C HIS A 37 -10.48 -5.12 4.82
N ALA A 38 -9.86 -6.10 5.49
CA ALA A 38 -9.75 -6.11 6.93
C ALA A 38 -8.48 -6.84 7.39
N PHE A 39 -7.92 -6.39 8.51
CA PHE A 39 -6.96 -7.15 9.29
C PHE A 39 -7.41 -7.11 10.75
N LYS A 40 -8.01 -8.21 11.22
CA LYS A 40 -8.63 -8.33 12.53
C LYS A 40 -7.69 -9.08 13.47
N ILE A 41 -7.39 -8.47 14.60
CA ILE A 41 -6.54 -9.05 15.65
C ILE A 41 -7.34 -9.29 16.94
N PRO A 42 -6.98 -10.24 17.79
CA PRO A 42 -7.53 -10.38 19.12
C PRO A 42 -7.33 -9.10 19.94
N HIS A 43 -8.40 -8.61 20.54
CA HIS A 43 -8.36 -7.43 21.38
C HIS A 43 -9.40 -7.53 22.50
N ARG A 44 -8.96 -7.65 23.76
CA ARG A 44 -9.84 -7.92 24.92
C ARG A 44 -10.70 -9.17 24.66
N ASP A 45 -12.00 -9.08 24.84
CA ASP A 45 -12.95 -10.18 24.64
C ASP A 45 -13.52 -10.25 23.21
N SER A 46 -12.89 -9.55 22.23
CA SER A 46 -13.38 -9.43 20.86
C SER A 46 -12.22 -9.32 19.85
N PHE A 47 -12.54 -8.88 18.64
CA PHE A 47 -11.55 -8.57 17.60
C PHE A 47 -11.58 -7.09 17.25
N LEU A 48 -10.39 -6.53 17.00
CA LEU A 48 -10.22 -5.18 16.47
C LEU A 48 -9.78 -5.26 15.01
N ASN A 49 -10.54 -4.68 14.10
CA ASN A 49 -10.07 -4.43 12.74
C ASN A 49 -9.21 -3.17 12.73
N ILE A 50 -8.01 -3.27 12.17
CA ILE A 50 -7.06 -2.15 12.07
C ILE A 50 -7.00 -1.50 10.68
N ILE A 51 -7.76 -2.03 9.72
CA ILE A 51 -7.83 -1.48 8.35
C ILE A 51 -9.14 -0.67 8.22
N ASP A 52 -9.01 0.56 7.74
CA ASP A 52 -10.14 1.35 7.25
C ASP A 52 -10.34 1.04 5.77
N SER A 53 -11.48 0.45 5.43
CA SER A 53 -11.85 0.03 4.09
C SER A 53 -13.25 0.55 3.72
N TYR A 54 -13.76 0.10 2.59
CA TYR A 54 -15.10 0.43 2.12
C TYR A 54 -16.14 -0.43 2.84
N GLU A 55 -17.27 0.15 3.23
CA GLU A 55 -18.33 -0.54 3.97
C GLU A 55 -19.17 -1.47 3.07
N SER A 56 -19.26 -1.14 1.78
CA SER A 56 -20.02 -1.89 0.78
C SER A 56 -19.49 -1.66 -0.63
N LEU A 57 -19.98 -2.44 -1.59
CA LEU A 57 -19.68 -2.23 -3.01
C LEU A 57 -20.16 -0.86 -3.49
N ASP A 58 -21.30 -0.37 -3.03
CA ASP A 58 -21.81 0.97 -3.38
C ASP A 58 -20.87 2.06 -2.82
N ASP A 59 -20.41 1.90 -1.57
CA ASP A 59 -19.41 2.81 -0.98
C ASP A 59 -18.10 2.80 -1.77
N TYR A 60 -17.61 1.62 -2.17
CA TYR A 60 -16.44 1.50 -3.03
C TYR A 60 -16.61 2.25 -4.35
N GLN A 61 -17.73 2.06 -5.06
CA GLN A 61 -17.98 2.68 -6.35
C GLN A 61 -18.01 4.22 -6.27
N VAL A 62 -18.54 4.77 -5.18
CA VAL A 62 -18.65 6.22 -4.97
C VAL A 62 -17.32 6.82 -4.47
N ASN A 63 -16.62 6.14 -3.57
CA ASN A 63 -15.52 6.72 -2.81
C ASN A 63 -14.12 6.25 -3.25
N LEU A 64 -14.00 5.26 -4.15
CA LEU A 64 -12.70 4.86 -4.68
C LEU A 64 -11.87 6.05 -5.21
N PRO A 65 -12.41 6.96 -6.05
CA PRO A 65 -11.62 8.06 -6.60
C PRO A 65 -11.16 9.10 -5.56
N ASN A 66 -11.75 9.06 -4.37
CA ASN A 66 -11.45 10.00 -3.30
C ASN A 66 -10.37 9.50 -2.35
N TYR A 67 -10.26 8.16 -2.18
CA TYR A 67 -9.43 7.59 -1.11
C TYR A 67 -8.48 6.50 -1.57
N TYR A 68 -8.78 5.69 -2.60
CA TYR A 68 -7.97 4.56 -3.06
C TYR A 68 -7.61 3.57 -1.94
N LYS A 69 -8.52 3.39 -0.96
CA LYS A 69 -8.27 2.58 0.24
C LYS A 69 -7.78 1.18 -0.12
N SER A 70 -6.61 0.81 0.39
CA SER A 70 -5.94 -0.47 0.18
C SER A 70 -5.76 -0.88 -1.29
N ALA A 71 -5.74 0.08 -2.21
CA ALA A 71 -5.53 -0.20 -3.63
C ALA A 71 -4.07 -0.56 -3.92
N LYS A 72 -3.85 -1.46 -4.88
CA LYS A 72 -2.55 -1.75 -5.46
C LYS A 72 -2.12 -0.60 -6.37
N LEU A 73 -0.98 0.00 -6.10
CA LEU A 73 -0.43 1.12 -6.85
C LEU A 73 0.61 0.60 -7.86
N SER A 74 0.20 0.42 -9.11
CA SER A 74 1.05 -0.11 -10.18
C SER A 74 0.53 0.37 -11.54
N PRO A 75 1.38 0.70 -12.52
CA PRO A 75 2.84 0.68 -12.54
C PRO A 75 3.49 1.92 -11.93
N PHE A 76 2.72 2.83 -11.34
CA PHE A 76 3.22 3.99 -10.61
C PHE A 76 2.37 4.28 -9.37
N ALA A 77 2.98 4.90 -8.38
CA ALA A 77 2.31 5.39 -7.18
C ALA A 77 2.23 6.92 -7.21
N CYS A 78 1.29 7.47 -6.45
CA CYS A 78 1.06 8.91 -6.33
C CYS A 78 0.84 9.59 -7.69
N ARG A 79 1.19 10.88 -7.80
CA ARG A 79 0.78 11.73 -8.93
C ARG A 79 1.86 11.81 -10.00
N ILE A 80 1.42 11.74 -11.29
CA ILE A 80 2.19 12.19 -12.46
C ILE A 80 1.47 13.43 -13.00
N PRO A 81 2.09 14.62 -12.93
CA PRO A 81 1.51 15.88 -13.44
C PRO A 81 1.16 15.79 -14.93
N ALA A 82 -0.04 16.25 -15.29
CA ALA A 82 -0.59 16.15 -16.65
C ALA A 82 -0.61 14.72 -17.24
N GLY A 83 -0.37 13.68 -16.42
CA GLY A 83 -0.22 12.30 -16.86
C GLY A 83 1.01 12.05 -17.76
N THR A 84 1.91 13.03 -17.93
CA THR A 84 2.97 12.98 -18.94
C THR A 84 4.31 12.63 -18.30
N TYR A 85 5.06 11.75 -18.96
CA TYR A 85 6.43 11.38 -18.58
C TYR A 85 7.26 11.00 -19.80
N ARG A 86 8.60 10.98 -19.62
CA ARG A 86 9.52 10.48 -20.64
C ARG A 86 10.16 9.19 -20.16
N TRP A 87 10.17 8.22 -21.06
CA TRP A 87 10.90 6.97 -20.85
C TRP A 87 11.79 6.74 -22.07
N GLU A 88 13.09 6.59 -21.83
CA GLU A 88 14.10 6.63 -22.90
C GLU A 88 13.98 7.93 -23.73
N GLU A 89 13.81 7.82 -25.05
CA GLU A 89 13.68 8.99 -25.93
C GLU A 89 12.24 9.39 -26.24
N GLN A 90 11.26 8.62 -25.73
CA GLN A 90 9.85 8.80 -26.05
C GLN A 90 9.08 9.46 -24.91
N GLU A 91 8.15 10.35 -25.28
CA GLU A 91 7.17 10.94 -24.37
C GLU A 91 5.86 10.12 -24.39
N TYR A 92 5.31 9.89 -23.20
CA TYR A 92 4.07 9.15 -22.98
C TYR A 92 3.10 9.99 -22.19
N THR A 93 1.81 9.83 -22.46
CA THR A 93 0.73 10.48 -21.71
C THR A 93 -0.30 9.44 -21.29
N ILE A 94 -0.39 9.19 -19.99
CA ILE A 94 -1.37 8.29 -19.38
C ILE A 94 -2.78 8.80 -19.69
N SER A 95 -3.64 7.94 -20.20
CA SER A 95 -5.03 8.30 -20.52
C SER A 95 -5.96 8.24 -19.31
N LYS A 96 -5.64 7.39 -18.33
CA LYS A 96 -6.38 7.27 -17.06
C LYS A 96 -6.01 8.41 -16.11
N THR A 97 -6.73 9.52 -16.19
CA THR A 97 -6.46 10.75 -15.42
C THR A 97 -7.65 11.19 -14.58
N LEU A 98 -7.36 11.97 -13.53
CA LEU A 98 -8.36 12.75 -12.81
C LEU A 98 -8.91 13.88 -13.67
N SER A 99 -10.01 14.51 -13.24
CA SER A 99 -10.56 15.72 -13.87
C SER A 99 -9.56 16.90 -13.92
N SER A 100 -8.55 16.88 -13.04
CA SER A 100 -7.43 17.84 -13.06
C SER A 100 -6.41 17.60 -14.18
N GLY A 101 -6.52 16.50 -14.93
CA GLY A 101 -5.57 16.06 -15.95
C GLY A 101 -4.35 15.31 -15.40
N ASN A 102 -4.19 15.19 -14.09
CA ASN A 102 -3.10 14.40 -13.50
C ASN A 102 -3.43 12.91 -13.51
N ALA A 103 -2.47 12.05 -13.83
CA ALA A 103 -2.58 10.63 -13.53
C ALA A 103 -2.24 10.39 -12.05
N ILE A 104 -2.88 9.42 -11.41
CA ILE A 104 -2.67 9.10 -10.00
C ILE A 104 -2.78 7.58 -9.75
N HIS A 105 -1.91 7.06 -8.90
CA HIS A 105 -1.96 5.71 -8.32
C HIS A 105 -1.98 4.55 -9.32
N GLY A 106 -1.49 4.77 -10.54
CA GLY A 106 -1.30 3.72 -11.52
C GLY A 106 -2.56 3.33 -12.30
N LEU A 107 -2.53 2.12 -12.83
CA LEU A 107 -3.56 1.59 -13.73
C LEU A 107 -4.32 0.40 -13.11
N LEU A 108 -3.83 -0.15 -11.97
CA LEU A 108 -4.37 -1.36 -11.36
C LEU A 108 -5.27 -1.13 -10.14
N TYR A 109 -5.52 0.10 -9.72
CA TYR A 109 -6.25 0.40 -8.48
C TYR A 109 -7.74 0.02 -8.48
N ASP A 110 -8.31 -0.32 -9.64
CA ASP A 110 -9.74 -0.65 -9.81
C ASP A 110 -9.97 -1.91 -10.67
N VAL A 111 -8.91 -2.68 -10.96
CA VAL A 111 -9.02 -3.89 -11.80
C VAL A 111 -9.16 -5.15 -10.95
N PRO A 112 -9.79 -6.21 -11.48
CA PRO A 112 -9.83 -7.50 -10.81
C PRO A 112 -8.48 -8.22 -10.89
N PHE A 113 -8.18 -8.97 -9.83
CA PHE A 113 -7.11 -9.94 -9.77
C PHE A 113 -7.70 -11.35 -9.74
N GLU A 114 -7.14 -12.25 -10.51
CA GLU A 114 -7.53 -13.67 -10.53
C GLU A 114 -6.91 -14.40 -9.34
N VAL A 115 -7.64 -15.34 -8.75
CA VAL A 115 -7.12 -16.20 -7.69
C VAL A 115 -6.30 -17.33 -8.32
N VAL A 116 -4.98 -17.31 -8.10
CA VAL A 116 -4.06 -18.34 -8.62
C VAL A 116 -3.98 -19.53 -7.69
N SER A 117 -3.76 -19.30 -6.38
CA SER A 117 -3.70 -20.36 -5.39
C SER A 117 -4.24 -19.94 -4.01
N ARG A 118 -4.61 -20.94 -3.22
CA ARG A 118 -5.00 -20.84 -1.82
C ARG A 118 -4.35 -22.00 -1.08
N GLU A 119 -3.47 -21.68 -0.16
CA GLU A 119 -2.71 -22.68 0.59
C GLU A 119 -2.78 -22.37 2.07
N ALA A 120 -3.03 -23.37 2.90
CA ALA A 120 -3.02 -23.21 4.34
C ALA A 120 -2.48 -24.48 5.00
N ASP A 121 -1.57 -24.28 5.97
CA ASP A 121 -0.99 -25.34 6.77
C ASP A 121 -0.81 -24.89 8.23
N GLU A 122 0.07 -25.53 8.96
CA GLU A 122 0.41 -25.14 10.34
C GLU A 122 1.31 -23.91 10.44
N LYS A 123 1.95 -23.49 9.32
CA LYS A 123 2.91 -22.38 9.27
C LYS A 123 2.27 -21.08 8.82
N GLY A 124 1.13 -21.14 8.13
CA GLY A 124 0.43 -19.97 7.65
C GLY A 124 -0.69 -20.25 6.65
N ALA A 125 -1.34 -19.19 6.21
CA ALA A 125 -2.28 -19.20 5.10
C ALA A 125 -1.83 -18.21 4.02
N VAL A 126 -1.78 -18.66 2.77
CA VAL A 126 -1.32 -17.89 1.61
C VAL A 126 -2.44 -17.78 0.58
N LEU A 127 -2.70 -16.56 0.12
CA LEU A 127 -3.54 -16.27 -1.03
C LEU A 127 -2.68 -15.62 -2.11
N THR A 128 -2.63 -16.23 -3.30
CA THR A 128 -1.93 -15.70 -4.47
C THR A 128 -2.93 -15.19 -5.50
N LEU A 129 -2.77 -13.94 -5.89
CA LEU A 129 -3.63 -13.20 -6.82
C LEU A 129 -2.81 -12.68 -7.98
N LEU A 130 -3.33 -12.70 -9.20
CA LEU A 130 -2.62 -12.28 -10.42
C LEU A 130 -3.48 -11.34 -11.26
N HIS A 131 -2.89 -10.27 -11.74
CA HIS A 131 -3.40 -9.46 -12.85
C HIS A 131 -2.37 -9.39 -13.97
N THR A 132 -2.80 -9.66 -15.19
CA THR A 132 -1.96 -9.47 -16.39
C THR A 132 -2.40 -8.21 -17.11
N TYR A 133 -1.57 -7.19 -17.06
CA TYR A 133 -1.79 -5.95 -17.78
C TYR A 133 -1.28 -6.08 -19.21
N SER A 134 -2.13 -5.78 -20.21
CA SER A 134 -1.85 -6.02 -21.63
C SER A 134 -1.21 -4.85 -22.38
N GLY A 135 -0.91 -3.71 -21.70
CA GLY A 135 -0.40 -2.50 -22.34
C GLY A 135 -1.48 -1.69 -23.07
N ASN A 136 -2.71 -1.73 -22.58
CA ASN A 136 -3.88 -1.11 -23.24
C ASN A 136 -4.03 0.41 -23.02
N ASP A 137 -3.29 1.03 -22.10
CA ASP A 137 -3.18 2.48 -22.01
C ASP A 137 -2.06 2.97 -22.94
N ALA A 138 -2.38 3.86 -23.89
CA ALA A 138 -1.39 4.38 -24.85
C ALA A 138 -0.23 5.13 -24.16
N GLY A 139 -0.45 5.65 -22.96
CA GLY A 139 0.58 6.27 -22.14
C GLY A 139 1.41 5.28 -21.31
N TYR A 140 1.04 4.00 -21.28
CA TYR A 140 1.84 2.93 -20.69
C TYR A 140 1.64 1.64 -21.49
N PRO A 141 2.19 1.57 -22.72
CA PRO A 141 1.96 0.46 -23.63
C PRO A 141 2.87 -0.77 -23.34
N PHE A 142 3.24 -0.97 -22.11
CA PHE A 142 4.17 -2.02 -21.68
C PHE A 142 3.42 -3.12 -20.95
N PRO A 143 3.23 -4.32 -21.57
CA PRO A 143 2.58 -5.43 -20.90
C PRO A 143 3.44 -5.97 -19.75
N TYR A 144 2.81 -6.29 -18.62
CA TYR A 144 3.45 -6.90 -17.46
C TYR A 144 2.46 -7.74 -16.67
N ALA A 145 2.97 -8.65 -15.85
CA ALA A 145 2.18 -9.39 -14.88
C ALA A 145 2.45 -8.83 -13.46
N CYS A 146 1.38 -8.68 -12.68
CA CYS A 146 1.44 -8.28 -11.28
C CYS A 146 0.80 -9.36 -10.43
N GLU A 147 1.62 -10.13 -9.70
CA GLU A 147 1.15 -11.11 -8.73
C GLU A 147 1.25 -10.51 -7.33
N VAL A 148 0.20 -10.67 -6.53
CA VAL A 148 0.15 -10.24 -5.12
C VAL A 148 -0.08 -11.46 -4.25
N ARG A 149 0.80 -11.66 -3.26
CA ARG A 149 0.67 -12.71 -2.24
C ARG A 149 0.40 -12.09 -0.88
N TYR A 150 -0.72 -12.49 -0.30
CA TYR A 150 -1.03 -12.25 1.11
C TYR A 150 -0.69 -13.52 1.90
N HIS A 151 0.16 -13.39 2.91
CA HIS A 151 0.59 -14.51 3.74
C HIS A 151 0.40 -14.16 5.21
N LEU A 152 -0.66 -14.71 5.82
CA LEU A 152 -0.89 -14.64 7.25
C LEU A 152 -0.03 -15.72 7.95
N VAL A 153 0.83 -15.31 8.86
CA VAL A 153 1.75 -16.16 9.60
C VAL A 153 1.53 -16.04 11.12
N PRO A 154 2.07 -16.94 11.95
CA PRO A 154 2.01 -16.83 13.40
C PRO A 154 2.49 -15.46 13.91
N GLY A 155 1.98 -15.04 15.08
CA GLY A 155 2.36 -13.76 15.70
C GLY A 155 1.58 -12.56 15.18
N GLN A 156 0.38 -12.77 14.63
CA GLN A 156 -0.48 -11.70 14.13
C GLN A 156 0.24 -10.85 13.06
N GLN A 157 0.98 -11.52 12.19
CA GLN A 157 1.73 -10.89 11.11
C GLN A 157 1.12 -11.22 9.76
N LEU A 158 0.84 -10.18 8.97
CA LEU A 158 0.45 -10.28 7.56
C LEU A 158 1.62 -9.81 6.70
N ARG A 159 2.16 -10.70 5.88
CA ARG A 159 3.17 -10.39 4.85
C ARG A 159 2.47 -10.16 3.53
N ILE A 160 2.94 -9.16 2.79
CA ILE A 160 2.42 -8.80 1.48
C ILE A 160 3.60 -8.71 0.53
N SER A 161 3.60 -9.54 -0.50
CA SER A 161 4.64 -9.54 -1.54
C SER A 161 4.02 -9.31 -2.90
N THR A 162 4.61 -8.42 -3.69
CA THR A 162 4.26 -8.17 -5.09
C THR A 162 5.38 -8.67 -5.98
N PHE A 163 5.04 -9.46 -6.99
CA PHE A 163 5.95 -9.94 -8.03
C PHE A 163 5.55 -9.28 -9.33
N ILE A 164 6.46 -8.54 -9.94
CA ILE A 164 6.22 -7.88 -11.24
C ILE A 164 7.14 -8.52 -12.27
N LEU A 165 6.54 -9.10 -13.29
CA LEU A 165 7.24 -9.69 -14.44
C LEU A 165 7.03 -8.78 -15.65
N ASN A 166 8.13 -8.28 -16.24
CA ASN A 166 8.07 -7.54 -17.49
C ASN A 166 7.80 -8.52 -18.67
N ASN A 167 6.62 -8.39 -19.29
CA ASN A 167 6.21 -9.15 -20.46
C ASN A 167 6.40 -8.37 -21.79
N ALA A 168 6.97 -7.15 -21.72
CA ALA A 168 7.28 -6.36 -22.91
C ALA A 168 8.61 -6.81 -23.54
N ASP A 169 8.84 -6.44 -24.81
CA ASP A 169 10.09 -6.68 -25.53
C ASP A 169 11.16 -5.62 -25.23
N THR A 170 10.84 -4.63 -24.39
CA THR A 170 11.72 -3.51 -24.01
C THR A 170 11.76 -3.37 -22.49
N ALA A 171 12.75 -2.63 -21.99
CA ALA A 171 12.75 -2.22 -20.58
C ALA A 171 11.55 -1.33 -20.27
N ILE A 172 10.97 -1.49 -19.07
CA ILE A 172 9.80 -0.74 -18.64
C ILE A 172 10.08 0.09 -17.39
N PRO A 173 9.53 1.32 -17.27
CA PRO A 173 9.58 2.09 -16.03
C PRO A 173 8.53 1.56 -15.06
N LEU A 174 8.89 1.42 -13.78
CA LEU A 174 8.00 0.88 -12.77
C LEU A 174 8.16 1.62 -11.44
N MET A 175 7.05 1.89 -10.80
CA MET A 175 6.94 2.04 -9.35
C MET A 175 5.95 1.03 -8.82
N ASP A 176 6.20 0.55 -7.63
CA ASP A 176 5.28 -0.31 -6.90
C ASP A 176 4.91 0.32 -5.56
N GLY A 177 3.69 0.07 -5.11
CA GLY A 177 3.21 0.55 -3.83
C GLY A 177 1.83 0.00 -3.47
N TRP A 178 1.37 0.42 -2.30
CA TRP A 178 0.10 0.02 -1.75
C TRP A 178 -0.44 1.15 -0.85
N HIS A 179 -1.76 1.41 -0.86
CA HIS A 179 -2.39 2.56 -0.21
C HIS A 179 -3.32 2.18 0.97
N PRO A 180 -2.83 1.48 2.00
CA PRO A 180 -3.66 1.07 3.11
C PRO A 180 -3.97 2.25 4.04
N TYR A 181 -5.19 2.27 4.55
CA TYR A 181 -5.58 3.15 5.63
C TYR A 181 -5.72 2.36 6.93
N PHE A 182 -5.16 2.89 8.00
CA PHE A 182 -5.21 2.30 9.33
C PHE A 182 -6.15 3.09 10.23
N SER A 183 -7.00 2.36 10.96
CA SER A 183 -7.89 2.91 11.96
C SER A 183 -8.10 1.89 13.07
N THR A 184 -8.05 2.34 14.30
CA THR A 184 -8.42 1.55 15.48
C THR A 184 -9.80 1.96 16.00
N GLY A 185 -10.46 2.94 15.34
CA GLY A 185 -11.65 3.61 15.82
C GLY A 185 -11.36 4.72 16.85
N THR A 186 -10.08 4.94 17.20
CA THR A 186 -9.60 6.10 17.95
C THR A 186 -9.25 7.21 16.96
N PRO A 187 -9.64 8.47 17.17
CA PRO A 187 -9.25 9.58 16.29
C PRO A 187 -7.73 9.68 16.12
N VAL A 188 -7.26 10.04 14.93
CA VAL A 188 -5.82 10.17 14.64
C VAL A 188 -5.11 11.15 15.59
N ASP A 189 -5.82 12.18 16.07
CA ASP A 189 -5.28 13.14 17.04
C ASP A 189 -4.86 12.53 18.39
N GLU A 190 -5.36 11.34 18.69
CA GLU A 190 -5.08 10.62 19.93
C GLU A 190 -4.10 9.46 19.74
N LEU A 191 -3.61 9.29 18.50
CA LEU A 191 -2.60 8.30 18.14
C LEU A 191 -1.19 8.90 18.22
N GLU A 192 -0.22 8.01 18.33
CA GLU A 192 1.21 8.34 18.27
C GLU A 192 1.84 7.60 17.08
N LEU A 193 2.80 8.27 16.42
CA LEU A 193 3.53 7.71 15.29
C LEU A 193 5.03 7.82 15.54
N GLN A 194 5.75 6.77 15.14
CA GLN A 194 7.20 6.71 15.11
C GLN A 194 7.65 6.08 13.79
N PHE A 195 8.70 6.60 13.15
CA PHE A 195 9.31 5.94 12.00
C PHE A 195 10.79 6.31 11.83
N ALA A 196 11.54 5.39 11.22
CA ALA A 196 12.98 5.49 11.01
C ALA A 196 13.27 6.34 9.77
N SER A 197 13.24 7.67 9.91
CA SER A 197 13.65 8.60 8.87
C SER A 197 14.18 9.91 9.46
N GLU A 198 15.23 10.44 8.85
CA GLU A 198 15.77 11.79 9.12
C GLU A 198 15.59 12.72 7.92
N GLN A 199 14.81 12.30 6.93
CA GLN A 199 14.66 13.02 5.66
C GLN A 199 13.23 13.06 5.19
N ILE A 200 12.74 14.25 4.81
CA ILE A 200 11.46 14.46 4.13
C ILE A 200 11.71 14.89 2.70
N VAL A 201 10.93 14.35 1.76
CA VAL A 201 10.95 14.80 0.37
C VAL A 201 10.32 16.19 0.29
N GLU A 202 11.03 17.14 -0.32
CA GLU A 202 10.52 18.49 -0.51
C GLU A 202 9.49 18.51 -1.64
N PHE A 203 8.29 19.04 -1.36
CA PHE A 203 7.23 19.24 -2.34
C PHE A 203 7.02 20.73 -2.65
N ASN A 204 6.70 21.01 -3.91
CA ASN A 204 6.18 22.32 -4.29
C ASN A 204 4.68 22.46 -3.92
N ALA A 205 4.10 23.63 -4.21
CA ALA A 205 2.70 23.94 -3.90
C ALA A 205 1.68 23.04 -4.65
N GLN A 206 2.10 22.30 -5.67
CA GLN A 206 1.28 21.35 -6.44
C GLN A 206 1.44 19.90 -5.94
N LEU A 207 2.08 19.70 -4.79
CA LEU A 207 2.40 18.38 -4.22
C LEU A 207 3.25 17.50 -5.17
N VAL A 208 4.18 18.15 -5.89
CA VAL A 208 5.17 17.49 -6.75
C VAL A 208 6.55 17.64 -6.12
N PRO A 209 7.34 16.57 -5.99
CA PRO A 209 8.71 16.65 -5.48
C PRO A 209 9.56 17.64 -6.27
N THR A 210 10.36 18.45 -5.56
CA THR A 210 11.31 19.38 -6.16
C THR A 210 12.61 18.70 -6.61
N GLY A 211 12.82 17.44 -6.23
CA GLY A 211 14.05 16.67 -6.40
C GLY A 211 14.98 16.77 -5.20
N HIS A 212 14.63 17.51 -4.17
CA HIS A 212 15.41 17.65 -2.93
C HIS A 212 14.81 16.89 -1.77
N VAL A 213 15.64 16.52 -0.81
CA VAL A 213 15.25 16.04 0.51
C VAL A 213 15.75 17.01 1.57
N LEU A 214 14.96 17.21 2.61
CA LEU A 214 15.28 18.12 3.71
C LEU A 214 15.45 17.32 5.00
N PRO A 215 16.23 17.80 5.98
CA PRO A 215 16.33 17.19 7.30
C PRO A 215 14.95 17.17 7.98
N TYR A 216 14.57 16.03 8.56
CA TYR A 216 13.34 15.88 9.29
C TYR A 216 13.41 14.66 10.22
N ASP A 217 13.50 14.90 11.52
CA ASP A 217 13.74 13.88 12.54
C ASP A 217 12.59 13.75 13.57
N ARG A 218 11.50 14.49 13.35
CA ARG A 218 10.40 14.62 14.31
C ARG A 218 9.85 13.30 14.82
N PHE A 219 9.76 12.28 13.96
CA PHE A 219 9.15 10.99 14.27
C PHE A 219 10.18 9.88 14.53
N LEU A 220 11.45 10.20 14.76
CA LEU A 220 12.44 9.22 15.21
C LEU A 220 12.06 8.62 16.57
N GLU A 221 11.43 9.42 17.42
CA GLU A 221 10.77 8.98 18.64
C GLU A 221 9.26 9.10 18.48
N ALA A 222 8.49 8.33 19.27
CA ALA A 222 7.04 8.36 19.21
C ALA A 222 6.49 9.77 19.51
N GLN A 223 5.71 10.30 18.56
CA GLN A 223 5.10 11.62 18.62
C GLN A 223 3.60 11.54 18.48
N SER A 224 2.89 12.38 19.24
CA SER A 224 1.46 12.58 19.06
C SER A 224 1.16 13.16 17.68
N LEU A 225 0.10 12.66 17.06
CA LEU A 225 -0.41 13.16 15.78
C LEU A 225 -1.41 14.33 15.94
N ALA A 226 -1.68 14.78 17.17
CA ALA A 226 -2.65 15.83 17.46
C ALA A 226 -2.36 17.13 16.68
N GLY A 227 -3.30 17.51 15.81
CA GLY A 227 -3.20 18.72 15.00
C GLY A 227 -2.12 18.73 13.93
N ILE A 228 -1.41 17.62 13.72
CA ILE A 228 -0.37 17.52 12.68
C ILE A 228 -1.02 17.12 11.36
N PRO A 229 -0.97 17.95 10.32
CA PRO A 229 -1.32 17.53 8.97
C PRO A 229 -0.13 16.78 8.36
N LEU A 230 -0.40 15.65 7.70
CA LEU A 230 0.59 14.92 6.91
C LEU A 230 0.00 14.59 5.54
N ASP A 231 0.75 14.92 4.50
CA ASP A 231 0.66 14.44 3.12
C ASP A 231 2.07 14.51 2.55
N ASN A 232 2.94 13.63 3.08
CA ASN A 232 4.38 13.75 2.90
C ASN A 232 5.04 12.40 2.67
N SER A 233 6.14 12.42 1.90
CA SER A 233 7.03 11.28 1.68
C SER A 233 8.31 11.43 2.50
N PHE A 234 8.74 10.33 3.11
CA PHE A 234 9.94 10.24 3.93
C PHE A 234 10.87 9.16 3.39
N VAL A 235 12.19 9.39 3.48
CA VAL A 235 13.19 8.40 3.08
C VAL A 235 13.53 7.54 4.30
N LEU A 236 13.24 6.24 4.23
CA LEU A 236 13.47 5.31 5.33
C LEU A 236 14.95 4.97 5.52
N ASP A 237 15.37 4.89 6.77
CA ASP A 237 16.69 4.41 7.20
C ASP A 237 16.62 2.98 7.72
N PHE A 238 16.96 2.02 6.87
CA PHE A 238 16.94 0.58 7.17
C PHE A 238 18.00 0.12 8.16
N SER A 239 18.92 0.99 8.58
CA SER A 239 19.96 0.65 9.57
C SER A 239 19.48 0.72 11.02
N ARG A 240 18.30 1.34 11.29
CA ARG A 240 17.92 1.73 12.65
C ARG A 240 17.11 0.71 13.44
N HIS A 241 16.10 0.08 12.86
CA HIS A 241 15.13 -0.73 13.61
C HIS A 241 14.59 -1.92 12.82
N SER A 242 14.08 -2.94 13.54
CA SER A 242 13.38 -4.07 12.94
C SER A 242 11.97 -3.71 12.45
N ALA A 243 11.27 -2.77 13.12
CA ALA A 243 10.06 -2.14 12.64
C ALA A 243 10.41 -0.71 12.20
N LEU A 244 10.23 -0.41 10.91
CA LEU A 244 10.64 0.88 10.36
C LEU A 244 9.59 1.98 10.59
N ALA A 245 8.34 1.61 10.89
CA ALA A 245 7.34 2.52 11.39
C ALA A 245 6.44 1.82 12.42
N THR A 246 5.89 2.57 13.35
CA THR A 246 4.96 2.10 14.38
C THR A 246 3.86 3.13 14.59
N LEU A 247 2.60 2.71 14.40
CA LEU A 247 1.43 3.46 14.81
C LEU A 247 0.96 2.90 16.16
N ARG A 248 0.80 3.77 17.15
CA ARG A 248 0.40 3.40 18.51
C ARG A 248 -0.93 4.03 18.86
N ASP A 249 -1.83 3.22 19.39
CA ASP A 249 -3.05 3.66 20.06
C ASP A 249 -2.92 3.45 21.58
N PRO A 250 -2.66 4.52 22.35
CA PRO A 250 -2.51 4.39 23.80
C PRO A 250 -3.84 4.04 24.52
N GLN A 251 -4.99 4.43 23.96
CA GLN A 251 -6.30 4.18 24.57
C GLN A 251 -6.72 2.72 24.46
N LYS A 252 -6.54 2.14 23.26
CA LYS A 252 -6.82 0.73 23.00
C LYS A 252 -5.66 -0.17 23.38
N ARG A 253 -4.48 0.41 23.64
CA ARG A 253 -3.25 -0.33 23.94
C ARG A 253 -2.89 -1.27 22.80
N VAL A 254 -2.80 -0.73 21.59
CA VAL A 254 -2.48 -1.45 20.36
C VAL A 254 -1.25 -0.81 19.71
N LEU A 255 -0.36 -1.66 19.22
CA LEU A 255 0.76 -1.30 18.36
C LEU A 255 0.58 -1.93 16.98
N ILE A 256 0.75 -1.15 15.94
CA ILE A 256 0.81 -1.61 14.56
C ILE A 256 2.22 -1.32 14.06
N HIS A 257 2.98 -2.37 13.82
CA HIS A 257 4.36 -2.30 13.34
C HIS A 257 4.43 -2.56 11.85
N PHE A 258 5.21 -1.76 11.15
CA PHE A 258 5.43 -1.85 9.72
C PHE A 258 6.86 -2.28 9.42
N HIS A 259 7.00 -3.28 8.56
CA HIS A 259 8.26 -3.92 8.22
C HIS A 259 8.46 -3.93 6.69
N PRO A 260 8.59 -2.76 6.02
CA PRO A 260 8.98 -2.75 4.61
C PRO A 260 10.39 -3.30 4.45
N GLU A 261 10.62 -4.03 3.35
CA GLU A 261 11.96 -4.39 2.94
C GLU A 261 12.64 -3.22 2.20
N PRO A 262 13.98 -3.26 1.97
CA PRO A 262 14.72 -2.16 1.31
C PRO A 262 14.25 -1.82 -0.11
N CYS A 263 13.42 -2.66 -0.73
CA CYS A 263 12.75 -2.37 -1.98
C CYS A 263 11.70 -1.26 -1.88
N TYR A 264 11.25 -0.90 -0.66
CA TYR A 264 10.34 0.21 -0.38
C TYR A 264 11.03 1.31 0.44
N PRO A 265 11.92 2.09 -0.16
CA PRO A 265 12.69 3.11 0.57
C PRO A 265 11.87 4.36 0.93
N ILE A 266 10.68 4.52 0.39
CA ILE A 266 9.82 5.69 0.61
C ILE A 266 8.61 5.30 1.46
N LEU A 267 8.40 6.06 2.53
CA LEU A 267 7.20 6.02 3.37
C LEU A 267 6.34 7.25 3.06
N GLN A 268 5.20 7.05 2.40
CA GLN A 268 4.21 8.11 2.22
C GLN A 268 3.20 8.05 3.36
N ILE A 269 2.91 9.17 3.97
CA ILE A 269 1.91 9.28 5.04
C ILE A 269 0.89 10.34 4.64
N TYR A 270 -0.38 9.99 4.71
CA TYR A 270 -1.49 10.90 4.47
C TYR A 270 -2.54 10.81 5.58
N ILE A 271 -2.94 11.94 6.14
CA ILE A 271 -4.02 12.05 7.11
C ILE A 271 -5.18 12.82 6.47
N PRO A 272 -6.31 12.15 6.16
CA PRO A 272 -7.50 12.81 5.62
C PRO A 272 -8.07 13.88 6.59
N ALA A 273 -8.79 14.85 6.03
CA ALA A 273 -9.36 15.94 6.82
C ALA A 273 -10.33 15.48 7.92
N HIS A 274 -11.00 14.33 7.75
CA HIS A 274 -11.88 13.75 8.76
C HIS A 274 -11.12 13.18 9.98
N ARG A 275 -9.81 12.89 9.86
CA ARG A 275 -8.90 12.42 10.92
C ARG A 275 -9.37 11.16 11.67
N ASN A 276 -10.13 10.27 11.01
CA ASN A 276 -10.57 8.99 11.56
C ASN A 276 -9.68 7.82 11.15
N SER A 277 -8.79 8.04 10.19
CA SER A 277 -7.82 7.07 9.69
C SER A 277 -6.56 7.77 9.17
N ILE A 278 -5.50 7.00 8.97
CA ILE A 278 -4.22 7.44 8.46
C ILE A 278 -3.74 6.46 7.39
N ALA A 279 -3.36 6.95 6.20
CA ALA A 279 -2.67 6.14 5.22
C ALA A 279 -1.17 6.07 5.54
N ILE A 280 -0.61 4.87 5.54
CA ILE A 280 0.82 4.59 5.73
C ILE A 280 1.23 3.67 4.59
N GLU A 281 1.88 4.25 3.59
CA GLU A 281 2.13 3.62 2.29
C GLU A 281 3.61 3.31 2.12
N HIS A 282 3.93 2.08 1.76
CA HIS A 282 5.29 1.69 1.38
C HIS A 282 5.40 1.77 -0.15
N LEU A 283 6.33 2.60 -0.62
CA LEU A 283 6.51 2.91 -2.04
C LEU A 283 7.96 2.66 -2.47
N THR A 284 8.15 2.19 -3.70
CA THR A 284 9.49 2.07 -4.29
C THR A 284 10.12 3.42 -4.55
N GLY A 285 9.32 4.45 -4.81
CA GLY A 285 9.80 5.78 -5.15
C GLY A 285 8.89 6.90 -4.67
N ALA A 286 9.38 8.12 -4.73
CA ALA A 286 8.63 9.32 -4.41
C ALA A 286 7.59 9.63 -5.50
N PRO A 287 6.57 10.47 -5.21
CA PRO A 287 5.63 10.92 -6.24
C PRO A 287 6.35 11.46 -7.48
N ASN A 288 5.77 11.22 -8.66
CA ASN A 288 6.32 11.63 -9.95
C ASN A 288 7.70 11.02 -10.29
N ALA A 289 8.03 9.83 -9.75
CA ALA A 289 9.33 9.20 -9.99
C ALA A 289 9.58 8.90 -11.48
N PHE A 290 8.55 8.72 -12.29
CA PHE A 290 8.68 8.58 -13.75
C PHE A 290 9.33 9.80 -14.41
N ASN A 291 9.27 10.98 -13.79
CA ASN A 291 9.90 12.20 -14.28
C ASN A 291 11.14 12.63 -13.49
N ASN A 292 11.16 12.38 -12.16
CA ASN A 292 12.27 12.85 -11.31
C ASN A 292 13.30 11.76 -10.99
N GLY A 293 13.01 10.49 -11.31
CA GLY A 293 13.90 9.36 -11.12
C GLY A 293 14.05 8.89 -9.66
N MET A 294 13.41 9.53 -8.68
CA MET A 294 13.58 9.21 -7.26
C MET A 294 12.90 7.89 -6.90
N GLY A 295 13.66 6.79 -6.91
CA GLY A 295 13.19 5.43 -6.65
C GLY A 295 12.46 4.78 -7.84
N LEU A 296 12.62 5.33 -9.04
CA LEU A 296 12.16 4.68 -10.27
C LEU A 296 12.89 3.36 -10.47
N VAL A 297 12.13 2.30 -10.75
CA VAL A 297 12.66 0.98 -11.10
C VAL A 297 12.59 0.80 -12.61
N SER A 298 13.65 0.23 -13.19
CA SER A 298 13.65 -0.28 -14.56
C SER A 298 13.65 -1.81 -14.51
N LEU A 299 12.80 -2.45 -15.31
CA LEU A 299 12.80 -3.90 -15.49
C LEU A 299 13.13 -4.23 -16.95
N GLU A 300 14.16 -5.05 -17.15
CA GLU A 300 14.52 -5.57 -18.46
C GLU A 300 13.46 -6.58 -18.97
N PRO A 301 13.40 -6.85 -20.30
CA PRO A 301 12.50 -7.87 -20.85
C PRO A 301 12.65 -9.22 -20.15
N GLY A 302 11.54 -9.78 -19.65
CA GLY A 302 11.52 -11.05 -18.92
C GLY A 302 12.08 -10.98 -17.49
N GLU A 303 12.50 -9.81 -17.00
CA GLU A 303 12.92 -9.64 -15.61
C GLU A 303 11.72 -9.68 -14.68
N GLU A 304 11.87 -10.41 -13.56
CA GLU A 304 10.93 -10.37 -12.43
C GLU A 304 11.57 -9.62 -11.27
N ARG A 305 10.78 -8.75 -10.63
CA ARG A 305 11.17 -8.05 -9.41
C ARG A 305 10.15 -8.31 -8.30
N VAL A 306 10.66 -8.50 -7.09
CA VAL A 306 9.84 -8.75 -5.89
C VAL A 306 9.91 -7.55 -4.95
N PHE A 307 8.76 -7.13 -4.44
CA PHE A 307 8.60 -6.07 -3.46
C PHE A 307 7.83 -6.62 -2.26
N SER A 308 8.37 -6.46 -1.04
CA SER A 308 7.79 -7.09 0.15
C SER A 308 7.70 -6.14 1.33
N THR A 309 6.61 -6.29 2.06
CA THR A 309 6.39 -5.64 3.35
C THR A 309 5.62 -6.57 4.28
N ALA A 310 5.66 -6.29 5.59
CA ALA A 310 4.81 -6.97 6.54
C ALA A 310 4.22 -5.98 7.56
N ILE A 311 3.05 -6.37 8.10
CA ILE A 311 2.37 -5.67 9.17
C ILE A 311 2.23 -6.64 10.33
N THR A 312 2.62 -6.22 11.53
CA THR A 312 2.35 -6.94 12.78
C THR A 312 1.50 -6.04 13.65
N ALA A 313 0.40 -6.55 14.19
CA ALA A 313 -0.45 -5.78 15.07
C ALA A 313 -0.69 -6.53 16.38
N VAL A 314 -0.40 -5.89 17.50
CA VAL A 314 -0.47 -6.53 18.84
C VAL A 314 -1.16 -5.62 19.85
N ALA A 315 -1.99 -6.20 20.71
CA ALA A 315 -2.47 -5.56 21.92
C ALA A 315 -1.45 -5.77 23.07
N TYR A 316 -1.28 -4.79 23.97
CA TYR A 316 -0.31 -4.83 25.06
C TYR A 316 -0.89 -4.41 26.41
#